data_cbf48100915f0b1614f808d913a5f95c
#
_entry.id   cbf48100915f0b1614f808d913a5f95c
#
_cell.length_a   1.000
_cell.length_b   1.000
_cell.length_c   1.000
_cell.angle_alpha   90.00
_cell.angle_beta   90.00
_cell.angle_gamma   90.00
#
_symmetry.space_group_name_H-M   'P 1'
#
loop_
_entity.id
_entity.type
_entity.pdbx_description
1 polymer ?
#
loop_
_entity_poly.entity_id
_entity_poly.type
_entity_poly.pdbx_seq_one_letter_code
_entity_poly.pdbx_strand_id
1 'polypeptide(L)'
;MNIWKKYWDLRTQECPCDVHFVEWLESVHLKGIRIYHFGTGGHHHVGIECARPHLNNTVFGVTASPKEYKSYVDLVTRQPEVSKTYLAYFGDIYTSHSRLLPMFDVVTLFHLCEFRDEANSRYGAKTDEAVLDLFARHTAPNGHLLFYTGSSAYRKAEPIIARWAANADFVEVGDFKTLRIFRKAA
;
A
#
# COMPACT_ATOMS: atom_id res chain seq x y z
N MET A 1 0.95 -15.62 11.69
CA MET A 1 0.33 -14.63 10.81
C MET A 1 -1.14 -14.46 11.18
N ASN A 2 -1.59 -13.23 11.33
CA ASN A 2 -3.00 -12.93 11.55
C ASN A 2 -3.74 -12.96 10.19
N ILE A 3 -4.73 -13.85 10.05
CA ILE A 3 -5.44 -14.04 8.78
C ILE A 3 -6.72 -13.21 8.79
N TRP A 4 -6.86 -12.36 7.79
CA TRP A 4 -8.04 -11.54 7.57
C TRP A 4 -9.11 -12.33 6.81
N LYS A 5 -10.24 -12.60 7.42
CA LYS A 5 -11.29 -13.47 6.84
C LYS A 5 -12.26 -12.73 5.91
N LYS A 6 -12.23 -11.41 5.91
CA LYS A 6 -13.12 -10.59 5.09
C LYS A 6 -12.63 -10.52 3.65
N TYR A 7 -13.50 -10.10 2.77
CA TYR A 7 -13.25 -9.79 1.37
C TYR A 7 -13.80 -8.38 1.11
N TRP A 8 -13.02 -7.55 0.45
CA TRP A 8 -13.40 -6.17 0.16
C TRP A 8 -13.53 -5.96 -1.34
N ASP A 9 -14.75 -5.63 -1.78
CA ASP A 9 -15.02 -5.21 -3.15
C ASP A 9 -14.67 -3.73 -3.35
N LEU A 10 -14.59 -3.30 -4.62
CA LEU A 10 -14.39 -1.89 -4.94
C LEU A 10 -15.65 -1.08 -4.61
N ARG A 11 -15.60 -0.37 -3.49
CA ARG A 11 -16.68 0.48 -2.97
C ARG A 11 -16.22 1.93 -2.91
N THR A 12 -16.22 2.59 -4.06
CA THR A 12 -15.62 3.92 -4.22
C THR A 12 -16.29 5.00 -3.36
N GLN A 13 -17.54 4.81 -2.94
CA GLN A 13 -18.22 5.75 -2.02
C GLN A 13 -17.78 5.56 -0.56
N GLU A 14 -17.41 4.35 -0.17
CA GLU A 14 -16.99 4.02 1.20
C GLU A 14 -15.48 4.14 1.38
N CYS A 15 -14.71 3.69 0.38
CA CYS A 15 -13.25 3.66 0.41
C CYS A 15 -12.68 3.97 -0.99
N PRO A 16 -12.55 5.25 -1.37
CA PRO A 16 -12.08 5.66 -2.69
C PRO A 16 -10.55 5.66 -2.84
N CYS A 17 -9.78 5.26 -1.82
CA CYS A 17 -8.33 5.44 -1.77
C CYS A 17 -7.60 4.90 -3.00
N ASP A 18 -7.98 3.72 -3.49
CA ASP A 18 -7.32 3.08 -4.64
C ASP A 18 -7.61 3.82 -5.94
N VAL A 19 -8.84 4.33 -6.10
CA VAL A 19 -9.19 5.16 -7.27
C VAL A 19 -8.46 6.49 -7.21
N HIS A 20 -8.47 7.17 -6.06
CA HIS A 20 -7.75 8.42 -5.88
C HIS A 20 -6.22 8.25 -6.07
N PHE A 21 -5.69 7.08 -5.73
CA PHE A 21 -4.28 6.79 -5.93
C PHE A 21 -3.92 6.67 -7.43
N VAL A 22 -4.73 5.95 -8.20
CA VAL A 22 -4.52 5.85 -9.66
C VAL A 22 -4.65 7.21 -10.31
N GLU A 23 -5.68 8.00 -9.97
CA GLU A 23 -5.85 9.36 -10.48
C GLU A 23 -4.69 10.28 -10.09
N TRP A 24 -4.11 10.11 -8.88
CA TRP A 24 -2.92 10.85 -8.47
C TRP A 24 -1.72 10.49 -9.34
N LEU A 25 -1.44 9.19 -9.56
CA LEU A 25 -0.35 8.74 -10.43
C LEU A 25 -0.45 9.35 -11.83
N GLU A 26 -1.65 9.40 -12.39
CA GLU A 26 -1.92 10.02 -13.70
C GLU A 26 -1.68 11.53 -13.66
N SER A 27 -2.17 12.22 -12.62
CA SER A 27 -2.06 13.68 -12.48
C SER A 27 -0.62 14.18 -12.37
N VAL A 28 0.27 13.37 -11.76
CA VAL A 28 1.70 13.69 -11.61
C VAL A 28 2.58 12.96 -12.64
N HIS A 29 1.98 12.27 -13.61
CA HIS A 29 2.63 11.56 -14.71
C HIS A 29 3.66 10.51 -14.26
N LEU A 30 3.43 9.82 -13.13
CA LEU A 30 4.28 8.74 -12.64
C LEU A 30 3.99 7.45 -13.40
N LYS A 31 4.92 7.05 -14.26
CA LYS A 31 4.84 5.83 -15.07
C LYS A 31 6.15 5.05 -15.07
N GLY A 32 6.05 3.72 -15.25
CA GLY A 32 7.21 2.83 -15.29
C GLY A 32 7.90 2.70 -13.93
N ILE A 33 7.22 3.00 -12.83
CA ILE A 33 7.75 3.02 -11.47
C ILE A 33 7.39 1.75 -10.69
N ARG A 34 8.03 1.55 -9.55
CA ARG A 34 7.78 0.45 -8.61
C ARG A 34 6.94 0.94 -7.44
N ILE A 35 5.84 0.27 -7.19
CA ILE A 35 4.86 0.61 -6.17
C ILE A 35 4.74 -0.53 -5.16
N TYR A 36 4.80 -0.22 -3.87
CA TYR A 36 4.29 -1.10 -2.83
C TYR A 36 2.88 -0.69 -2.45
N HIS A 37 1.96 -1.64 -2.43
CA HIS A 37 0.56 -1.38 -2.14
C HIS A 37 0.03 -2.26 -1.00
N PHE A 38 -0.39 -1.64 0.10
CA PHE A 38 -0.93 -2.32 1.26
C PHE A 38 -2.46 -2.38 1.19
N GLY A 39 -3.00 -3.59 1.14
CA GLY A 39 -4.44 -3.84 1.12
C GLY A 39 -5.01 -3.85 -0.30
N THR A 40 -4.76 -4.94 -1.04
CA THR A 40 -5.15 -5.05 -2.46
C THR A 40 -6.65 -5.09 -2.70
N GLY A 41 -7.46 -5.38 -1.66
CA GLY A 41 -8.85 -5.75 -1.84
C GLY A 41 -9.02 -6.99 -2.74
N GLY A 42 -10.24 -7.46 -2.89
CA GLY A 42 -10.56 -8.51 -3.87
C GLY A 42 -10.74 -7.99 -5.29
N HIS A 43 -10.80 -6.68 -5.45
CA HIS A 43 -10.95 -5.99 -6.74
C HIS A 43 -9.63 -5.74 -7.48
N HIS A 44 -8.49 -5.77 -6.79
CA HIS A 44 -7.15 -5.58 -7.37
C HIS A 44 -7.01 -4.32 -8.25
N HIS A 45 -7.77 -3.27 -7.97
CA HIS A 45 -7.91 -2.08 -8.83
C HIS A 45 -6.56 -1.45 -9.15
N VAL A 46 -5.72 -1.17 -8.13
CA VAL A 46 -4.40 -0.56 -8.32
C VAL A 46 -3.52 -1.42 -9.23
N GLY A 47 -3.48 -2.74 -9.00
CA GLY A 47 -2.68 -3.66 -9.82
C GLY A 47 -3.13 -3.69 -11.28
N ILE A 48 -4.45 -3.72 -11.53
CA ILE A 48 -5.04 -3.76 -12.88
C ILE A 48 -4.77 -2.45 -13.63
N GLU A 49 -5.07 -1.31 -13.02
CA GLU A 49 -4.91 0.00 -13.66
C GLU A 49 -3.42 0.32 -13.93
N CYS A 50 -2.54 0.02 -12.96
CA CYS A 50 -1.10 0.21 -13.12
C CYS A 50 -0.48 -0.68 -14.20
N ALA A 51 -1.06 -1.83 -14.52
CA ALA A 51 -0.62 -2.72 -15.59
C ALA A 51 -0.95 -2.17 -17.01
N ARG A 52 -1.81 -1.16 -17.12
CA ARG A 52 -2.17 -0.56 -18.41
C ARG A 52 -0.97 0.12 -19.07
N PRO A 53 -0.85 0.07 -20.41
CA PRO A 53 0.33 0.57 -21.13
C PRO A 53 0.69 2.04 -20.86
N HIS A 54 -0.30 2.89 -20.56
CA HIS A 54 -0.06 4.32 -20.32
C HIS A 54 0.61 4.59 -18.96
N LEU A 55 0.43 3.72 -17.96
CA LEU A 55 1.11 3.77 -16.67
C LEU A 55 2.31 2.80 -16.65
N ASN A 56 2.10 1.55 -17.02
CA ASN A 56 3.11 0.49 -17.04
C ASN A 56 3.93 0.44 -15.74
N ASN A 57 3.25 0.60 -14.60
CA ASN A 57 3.86 0.60 -13.27
C ASN A 57 3.90 -0.84 -12.73
N THR A 58 4.98 -1.17 -12.02
CA THR A 58 5.08 -2.45 -11.32
C THR A 58 4.51 -2.33 -9.91
N VAL A 59 3.54 -3.17 -9.57
CA VAL A 59 2.89 -3.17 -8.25
C VAL A 59 3.21 -4.43 -7.48
N PHE A 60 3.71 -4.25 -6.26
CA PHE A 60 3.92 -5.31 -5.28
C PHE A 60 2.87 -5.14 -4.17
N GLY A 61 1.80 -5.92 -4.26
CA GLY A 61 0.69 -5.88 -3.32
C GLY A 61 0.79 -6.93 -2.21
N VAL A 62 0.17 -6.67 -1.07
CA VAL A 62 0.06 -7.62 0.02
C VAL A 62 -1.37 -7.72 0.52
N THR A 63 -1.82 -8.94 0.77
CA THR A 63 -3.08 -9.21 1.46
C THR A 63 -2.94 -10.38 2.44
N ALA A 64 -3.52 -10.26 3.61
CA ALA A 64 -3.67 -11.35 4.57
C ALA A 64 -5.01 -12.08 4.44
N SER A 65 -5.83 -11.74 3.43
CA SER A 65 -7.11 -12.39 3.13
C SER A 65 -6.95 -13.52 2.12
N PRO A 66 -7.23 -14.78 2.50
CA PRO A 66 -7.20 -15.90 1.54
C PRO A 66 -8.18 -15.72 0.37
N LYS A 67 -9.31 -15.05 0.61
CA LYS A 67 -10.32 -14.79 -0.43
C LYS A 67 -9.83 -13.79 -1.47
N GLU A 68 -9.18 -12.70 -1.02
CA GLU A 68 -8.59 -11.70 -1.90
C GLU A 68 -7.39 -12.27 -2.67
N TYR A 69 -6.55 -13.09 -2.00
CA TYR A 69 -5.47 -13.78 -2.68
C TYR A 69 -5.98 -14.77 -3.73
N LYS A 70 -7.08 -15.48 -3.44
CA LYS A 70 -7.72 -16.34 -4.45
C LYS A 70 -8.21 -15.53 -5.65
N SER A 71 -8.81 -14.35 -5.44
CA SER A 71 -9.23 -13.50 -6.55
C SER A 71 -8.05 -13.00 -7.38
N TYR A 72 -6.87 -12.76 -6.77
CA TYR A 72 -5.64 -12.46 -7.50
C TYR A 72 -5.23 -13.64 -8.41
N VAL A 73 -5.22 -14.87 -7.88
CA VAL A 73 -4.88 -16.05 -8.67
C VAL A 73 -5.87 -16.23 -9.84
N ASP A 74 -7.16 -16.05 -9.59
CA ASP A 74 -8.20 -16.10 -10.62
C ASP A 74 -8.01 -14.98 -11.69
N LEU A 75 -7.59 -13.78 -11.28
CA LEU A 75 -7.29 -12.66 -12.17
C LEU A 75 -6.13 -13.00 -13.11
N VAL A 76 -4.97 -13.35 -12.55
CA VAL A 76 -3.75 -13.59 -13.36
C VAL A 76 -3.83 -14.87 -14.20
N THR A 77 -4.71 -15.82 -13.82
CA THR A 77 -5.01 -16.99 -14.65
C THR A 77 -5.83 -16.61 -15.89
N ARG A 78 -6.77 -15.67 -15.73
CA ARG A 78 -7.60 -15.20 -16.86
C ARG A 78 -6.95 -14.11 -17.70
N GLN A 79 -6.07 -13.33 -17.09
CA GLN A 79 -5.36 -12.19 -17.69
C GLN A 79 -3.86 -12.27 -17.36
N PRO A 80 -3.11 -13.21 -18.00
CA PRO A 80 -1.70 -13.46 -17.65
C PRO A 80 -0.79 -12.25 -17.85
N GLU A 81 -1.15 -11.32 -18.73
CA GLU A 81 -0.40 -10.08 -18.97
C GLU A 81 -0.33 -9.20 -17.72
N VAL A 82 -1.34 -9.22 -16.85
CA VAL A 82 -1.36 -8.46 -15.59
C VAL A 82 -0.25 -8.94 -14.66
N SER A 83 0.06 -10.24 -14.65
CA SER A 83 1.11 -10.80 -13.78
C SER A 83 2.53 -10.34 -14.15
N LYS A 84 2.73 -9.72 -15.32
CA LYS A 84 4.05 -9.20 -15.73
C LYS A 84 4.46 -7.97 -14.91
N THR A 85 3.49 -7.23 -14.40
CA THR A 85 3.71 -5.98 -13.67
C THR A 85 3.00 -5.92 -12.32
N TYR A 86 2.10 -6.86 -12.03
CA TYR A 86 1.41 -6.93 -10.75
C TYR A 86 1.63 -8.27 -10.06
N LEU A 87 2.18 -8.22 -8.85
CA LEU A 87 2.29 -9.34 -7.93
C LEU A 87 1.55 -9.01 -6.65
N ALA A 88 0.52 -9.79 -6.31
CA ALA A 88 -0.02 -9.82 -4.96
C ALA A 88 0.48 -11.06 -4.23
N TYR A 89 1.11 -10.89 -3.06
CA TYR A 89 1.48 -12.03 -2.23
C TYR A 89 0.55 -12.17 -1.03
N PHE A 90 0.35 -13.43 -0.62
CA PHE A 90 -0.37 -13.74 0.59
C PHE A 90 0.54 -13.62 1.80
N GLY A 91 0.31 -12.62 2.62
CA GLY A 91 1.16 -12.35 3.78
C GLY A 91 0.59 -11.29 4.70
N ASP A 92 1.20 -11.19 5.87
CA ASP A 92 0.90 -10.17 6.87
C ASP A 92 1.98 -9.07 6.79
N ILE A 93 1.58 -7.84 6.54
CA ILE A 93 2.49 -6.69 6.46
C ILE A 93 3.35 -6.56 7.73
N TYR A 94 2.82 -6.90 8.88
CA TYR A 94 3.51 -6.82 10.17
C TYR A 94 4.64 -7.87 10.34
N THR A 95 4.70 -8.87 9.44
CA THR A 95 5.81 -9.83 9.38
C THR A 95 6.81 -9.54 8.26
N SER A 96 6.58 -8.49 7.46
CA SER A 96 7.47 -8.10 6.37
C SER A 96 8.89 -7.85 6.87
N HIS A 97 9.89 -8.28 6.10
CA HIS A 97 11.29 -8.18 6.46
C HIS A 97 12.08 -7.43 5.38
N SER A 98 12.95 -6.52 5.80
CA SER A 98 13.75 -5.67 4.91
C SER A 98 14.49 -6.44 3.80
N ARG A 99 15.05 -7.63 4.11
CA ARG A 99 15.77 -8.46 3.13
C ARG A 99 14.91 -8.97 1.97
N LEU A 100 13.59 -8.94 2.13
CA LEU A 100 12.63 -9.44 1.12
C LEU A 100 12.00 -8.30 0.31
N LEU A 101 12.29 -7.06 0.64
CA LEU A 101 11.69 -5.89 0.02
C LEU A 101 12.71 -5.17 -0.87
N PRO A 102 12.38 -4.90 -2.14
CA PRO A 102 13.15 -3.98 -2.96
C PRO A 102 12.95 -2.52 -2.53
N MET A 103 13.60 -1.59 -3.20
CA MET A 103 13.26 -0.17 -3.10
C MET A 103 12.06 0.12 -3.99
N PHE A 104 11.16 0.99 -3.50
CA PHE A 104 9.95 1.41 -4.18
C PHE A 104 10.00 2.91 -4.46
N ASP A 105 9.48 3.32 -5.60
CA ASP A 105 9.34 4.75 -5.95
C ASP A 105 8.10 5.34 -5.26
N VAL A 106 7.10 4.51 -5.01
CA VAL A 106 5.89 4.88 -4.25
C VAL A 106 5.50 3.77 -3.28
N VAL A 107 5.15 4.15 -2.07
CA VAL A 107 4.61 3.26 -1.03
C VAL A 107 3.25 3.77 -0.58
N THR A 108 2.24 2.91 -0.54
CA THR A 108 0.94 3.24 0.06
C THR A 108 0.74 2.47 1.36
N LEU A 109 0.45 3.20 2.44
CA LEU A 109 0.07 2.66 3.75
C LEU A 109 -1.34 3.13 4.13
N PHE A 110 -2.31 2.92 3.23
CA PHE A 110 -3.67 3.43 3.34
C PHE A 110 -4.42 2.95 4.58
N HIS A 111 -4.11 1.74 5.03
CA HIS A 111 -4.77 1.09 6.16
C HIS A 111 -3.85 0.90 7.37
N LEU A 112 -2.88 1.81 7.56
CA LEU A 112 -2.02 1.81 8.74
C LEU A 112 -2.87 1.86 10.03
N CYS A 113 -2.56 1.04 11.02
CA CYS A 113 -3.30 0.86 12.29
C CYS A 113 -4.65 0.14 12.17
N GLU A 114 -5.09 -0.31 10.99
CA GLU A 114 -6.41 -0.91 10.84
C GLU A 114 -6.41 -2.43 11.13
N PHE A 115 -5.32 -3.12 10.82
CA PHE A 115 -5.29 -4.59 10.82
C PHE A 115 -4.43 -5.21 11.93
N ARG A 116 -3.82 -4.38 12.79
CA ARG A 116 -3.04 -4.88 13.92
C ARG A 116 -3.94 -5.08 15.14
N ASP A 117 -3.85 -6.26 15.76
CA ASP A 117 -4.53 -6.61 17.00
C ASP A 117 -3.60 -7.42 17.94
N GLU A 118 -4.14 -7.94 19.04
CA GLU A 118 -3.36 -8.74 19.99
C GLU A 118 -2.81 -10.04 19.39
N ALA A 119 -3.49 -10.63 18.40
CA ALA A 119 -3.02 -11.84 17.73
C ALA A 119 -1.67 -11.62 17.05
N ASN A 120 -1.43 -10.42 16.50
CA ASN A 120 -0.14 -10.06 15.90
C ASN A 120 1.00 -10.07 16.93
N SER A 121 0.74 -9.63 18.16
CA SER A 121 1.76 -9.61 19.24
C SER A 121 2.22 -11.01 19.65
N ARG A 122 1.36 -12.04 19.55
CA ARG A 122 1.66 -13.41 19.94
C ARG A 122 2.76 -14.09 19.12
N TYR A 123 3.02 -13.63 17.89
CA TYR A 123 4.09 -14.16 17.02
C TYR A 123 5.18 -13.13 16.73
N GLY A 124 5.29 -12.08 17.56
CA GLY A 124 6.36 -11.08 17.45
C GLY A 124 6.26 -10.19 16.22
N ALA A 125 5.05 -9.92 15.73
CA ALA A 125 4.82 -9.02 14.63
C ALA A 125 5.23 -7.58 14.98
N LYS A 126 5.61 -6.81 13.97
CA LYS A 126 5.95 -5.39 14.09
C LYS A 126 4.78 -4.57 14.61
N THR A 127 5.09 -3.42 15.19
CA THR A 127 4.10 -2.37 15.47
C THR A 127 3.81 -1.57 14.20
N ASP A 128 2.78 -0.73 14.23
CA ASP A 128 2.46 0.19 13.13
C ASP A 128 3.62 1.17 12.87
N GLU A 129 4.26 1.68 13.91
CA GLU A 129 5.46 2.52 13.80
C GLU A 129 6.61 1.77 13.10
N ALA A 130 6.87 0.53 13.51
CA ALA A 130 7.94 -0.27 12.92
C ALA A 130 7.65 -0.66 11.45
N VAL A 131 6.38 -0.79 11.07
CA VAL A 131 5.96 -0.97 9.68
C VAL A 131 6.19 0.32 8.89
N LEU A 132 5.77 1.47 9.42
CA LEU A 132 6.00 2.76 8.80
C LEU A 132 7.49 3.01 8.57
N ASP A 133 8.34 2.81 9.58
CA ASP A 133 9.79 2.94 9.48
C ASP A 133 10.41 1.98 8.46
N LEU A 134 9.93 0.74 8.40
CA LEU A 134 10.40 -0.24 7.42
C LEU A 134 10.14 0.27 5.99
N PHE A 135 8.93 0.69 5.68
CA PHE A 135 8.57 1.12 4.34
C PHE A 135 9.13 2.50 3.98
N ALA A 136 9.31 3.40 4.94
CA ALA A 136 10.04 4.66 4.74
C ALA A 136 11.49 4.40 4.30
N ARG A 137 12.19 3.43 4.93
CA ARG A 137 13.53 3.02 4.50
C ARG A 137 13.54 2.37 3.11
N HIS A 138 12.46 1.69 2.72
CA HIS A 138 12.31 1.08 1.40
C HIS A 138 11.69 2.01 0.33
N THR A 139 11.41 3.26 0.68
CA THR A 139 11.08 4.30 -0.29
C THR A 139 12.38 4.88 -0.87
N ALA A 140 12.47 4.92 -2.20
CA ALA A 140 13.63 5.45 -2.92
C ALA A 140 13.83 6.96 -2.66
N PRO A 141 15.03 7.52 -2.81
CA PRO A 141 15.22 8.96 -2.83
C PRO A 141 14.27 9.63 -3.85
N ASN A 142 13.68 10.74 -3.50
CA ASN A 142 12.61 11.42 -4.25
C ASN A 142 11.29 10.62 -4.39
N GLY A 143 11.20 9.42 -3.84
CA GLY A 143 9.99 8.61 -3.83
C GLY A 143 8.91 9.14 -2.88
N HIS A 144 7.72 8.56 -2.94
CA HIS A 144 6.57 9.04 -2.19
C HIS A 144 6.03 7.98 -1.24
N LEU A 145 5.51 8.42 -0.10
CA LEU A 145 4.80 7.61 0.87
C LEU A 145 3.44 8.26 1.12
N LEU A 146 2.36 7.47 0.94
CA LEU A 146 0.99 7.95 0.94
C LEU A 146 0.15 7.29 2.02
N PHE A 147 -0.71 8.09 2.65
CA PHE A 147 -1.68 7.66 3.66
C PHE A 147 -3.10 8.03 3.22
N TYR A 148 -4.08 7.20 3.59
CA TYR A 148 -5.49 7.46 3.33
C TYR A 148 -6.15 8.08 4.56
N THR A 149 -6.61 9.33 4.44
CA THR A 149 -7.20 10.11 5.55
C THR A 149 -8.61 9.65 5.91
N GLY A 150 -9.29 8.93 5.00
CA GLY A 150 -10.63 8.37 5.22
C GLY A 150 -10.64 6.97 5.85
N SER A 151 -9.47 6.37 6.18
CA SER A 151 -9.42 5.08 6.88
C SER A 151 -10.11 5.16 8.23
N SER A 152 -10.83 4.10 8.60
CA SER A 152 -11.45 3.97 9.93
C SER A 152 -10.45 4.08 11.08
N ALA A 153 -9.19 3.75 10.82
CA ALA A 153 -8.09 3.82 11.78
C ALA A 153 -7.23 5.09 11.67
N TYR A 154 -7.55 6.03 10.77
CA TYR A 154 -6.71 7.21 10.52
C TYR A 154 -6.45 8.03 11.79
N ARG A 155 -7.45 8.18 12.67
CA ARG A 155 -7.28 8.89 13.95
C ARG A 155 -6.21 8.25 14.87
N LYS A 156 -5.93 6.94 14.70
CA LYS A 156 -4.84 6.25 15.43
C LYS A 156 -3.52 6.39 14.68
N ALA A 157 -3.55 6.41 13.34
CA ALA A 157 -2.36 6.54 12.51
C ALA A 157 -1.80 7.95 12.51
N GLU A 158 -2.64 8.98 12.53
CA GLU A 158 -2.25 10.39 12.42
C GLU A 158 -1.16 10.81 13.43
N PRO A 159 -1.27 10.55 14.76
CA PRO A 159 -0.20 10.89 15.69
C PRO A 159 1.09 10.11 15.47
N ILE A 160 1.02 8.88 14.92
CA ILE A 160 2.19 8.08 14.54
C ILE A 160 2.87 8.74 13.33
N ILE A 161 2.11 9.09 12.30
CA ILE A 161 2.59 9.76 11.09
C ILE A 161 3.23 11.11 11.45
N ALA A 162 2.59 11.91 12.31
CA ALA A 162 3.12 13.22 12.72
C ALA A 162 4.46 13.10 13.46
N ARG A 163 4.58 12.17 14.41
CA ARG A 163 5.85 11.91 15.11
C ARG A 163 6.95 11.41 14.18
N TRP A 164 6.59 10.52 13.27
CA TRP A 164 7.50 10.00 12.26
C TRP A 164 7.99 11.11 11.34
N ALA A 165 7.09 11.91 10.78
CA ALA A 165 7.41 12.99 9.85
C ALA A 165 8.32 14.06 10.47
N ALA A 166 8.19 14.33 11.77
CA ALA A 166 9.04 15.29 12.48
C ALA A 166 10.52 14.87 12.55
N ASN A 167 10.82 13.57 12.34
CA ASN A 167 12.17 13.00 12.50
C ASN A 167 12.67 12.28 11.24
N ALA A 168 11.84 12.18 10.20
CA ALA A 168 12.15 11.48 8.97
C ALA A 168 12.75 12.43 7.91
N ASP A 169 13.46 11.86 6.96
CA ASP A 169 13.96 12.53 5.76
C ASP A 169 12.85 12.69 4.69
N PHE A 170 11.65 13.04 5.14
CA PHE A 170 10.48 13.24 4.29
C PHE A 170 9.86 14.62 4.51
N VAL A 171 9.36 15.20 3.44
CA VAL A 171 8.61 16.45 3.44
C VAL A 171 7.18 16.18 3.02
N GLU A 172 6.21 16.70 3.76
CA GLU A 172 4.82 16.69 3.35
C GLU A 172 4.65 17.62 2.14
N VAL A 173 4.16 17.06 1.03
CA VAL A 173 3.98 17.80 -0.23
C VAL A 173 2.53 18.19 -0.49
N GLY A 174 1.64 17.85 0.43
CA GLY A 174 0.22 18.21 0.43
C GLY A 174 -0.70 17.00 0.28
N ASP A 175 -1.95 17.29 -0.01
CA ASP A 175 -3.00 16.30 -0.16
C ASP A 175 -3.47 16.20 -1.61
N PHE A 176 -3.88 15.00 -2.01
CA PHE A 176 -4.65 14.79 -3.23
C PHE A 176 -5.94 14.05 -2.88
N LYS A 177 -7.07 14.75 -2.93
CA LYS A 177 -8.38 14.24 -2.51
C LYS A 177 -8.33 13.72 -1.05
N THR A 178 -8.37 12.40 -0.86
CA THR A 178 -8.29 11.75 0.45
C THR A 178 -6.90 11.20 0.78
N LEU A 179 -5.90 11.52 -0.01
CA LEU A 179 -4.53 11.02 0.17
C LEU A 179 -3.63 12.12 0.71
N ARG A 180 -2.98 11.85 1.83
CA ARG A 180 -1.91 12.67 2.41
C ARG A 180 -0.57 12.16 1.92
N ILE A 181 0.28 13.04 1.38
CA ILE A 181 1.44 12.67 0.57
C ILE A 181 2.72 13.24 1.15
N PHE A 182 3.69 12.37 1.35
CA PHE A 182 5.05 12.71 1.74
C PHE A 182 6.04 12.33 0.66
N ARG A 183 7.06 13.16 0.44
CA ARG A 183 8.15 12.90 -0.49
C ARG A 183 9.46 12.77 0.27
N LYS A 184 10.23 11.73 -0.02
CA LYS A 184 11.56 11.52 0.54
C LYS A 184 12.56 12.53 -0.03
N ALA A 185 13.46 13.01 0.82
CA ALA A 185 14.59 13.80 0.35
C ALA A 185 15.45 13.05 -0.67
N ALA A 186 16.24 13.80 -1.46
CA ALA A 186 17.12 13.25 -2.50
C ALA A 186 18.31 12.49 -1.92
#